data_aceb3b10bbad3255c79b19e673ee87f8
#
_entry.id   aceb3b10bbad3255c79b19e673ee87f8
#
_cell.length_a   1.000
_cell.length_b   1.000
_cell.length_c   1.000
_cell.angle_alpha   90.00
_cell.angle_beta   90.00
_cell.angle_gamma   90.00
#
_symmetry.space_group_name_H-M   'P 1'
#
loop_
_entity.id
_entity.type
_entity.pdbx_description
1 polymer ?
#
loop_
_entity_poly.entity_id
_entity_poly.type
_entity_poly.pdbx_seq_one_letter_code
_entity_poly.pdbx_strand_id
1 'polypeptide(L)'
;LLGENGAGKSTLMNVLAGTFPPKEGDILLDGRKARFSGAKAAMKAGIRLIHQELNLCNDLRVFENMYLAQELKTKSGLLDKTRMIKRAAEVFKRMGVEIDPRAVVYNLQAAEKQLVEIARALLFKCDLIIMDEPTTALSNQEIDVLFDIMRQLKAQGVSFIYISHKMPEIFRICDTYTVLRDGKWVADGEIGDVSERQITEMMTGKTLSDDEFRLRPTRKTDEIALQAENLSGDGFDDVSFALHKGEILAITGLQGSGRDSLSDALYGAI
;
A
#
# COMPACT_ATOMS: atom_id res chain seq x y z
N LEU A 1 7.93 8.71 -1.90
CA LEU A 1 9.17 8.55 -1.15
C LEU A 1 9.74 7.16 -1.40
N LEU A 2 10.99 7.10 -1.85
CA LEU A 2 11.66 5.92 -2.40
C LEU A 2 12.91 5.55 -1.59
N GLY A 3 13.31 4.30 -1.65
CA GLY A 3 14.52 3.77 -1.01
C GLY A 3 14.39 2.28 -0.72
N GLU A 4 15.51 1.59 -0.54
CA GLU A 4 15.53 0.18 -0.14
C GLU A 4 14.98 -0.03 1.28
N ASN A 5 14.79 -1.30 1.66
CA ASN A 5 14.44 -1.64 3.03
C ASN A 5 15.56 -1.19 3.97
N GLY A 6 15.19 -0.54 5.07
CA GLY A 6 16.17 0.06 5.98
C GLY A 6 16.66 1.47 5.61
N ALA A 7 16.27 2.04 4.46
CA ALA A 7 16.69 3.39 4.04
C ALA A 7 16.16 4.54 4.93
N GLY A 8 15.34 4.24 5.94
CA GLY A 8 14.83 5.25 6.88
C GLY A 8 13.45 5.82 6.52
N LYS A 9 12.75 5.29 5.48
CA LYS A 9 11.43 5.78 5.05
C LYS A 9 10.41 5.79 6.19
N SER A 10 10.17 4.64 6.81
CA SER A 10 9.20 4.51 7.91
C SER A 10 9.60 5.34 9.15
N THR A 11 10.89 5.52 9.40
CA THR A 11 11.39 6.42 10.45
C THR A 11 11.00 7.86 10.16
N LEU A 12 11.24 8.34 8.94
CA LEU A 12 10.86 9.69 8.52
C LEU A 12 9.34 9.89 8.61
N MET A 13 8.55 8.89 8.16
CA MET A 13 7.09 8.96 8.26
C MET A 13 6.59 9.05 9.70
N ASN A 14 7.18 8.29 10.61
CA ASN A 14 6.86 8.36 12.03
C ASN A 14 7.20 9.72 12.66
N VAL A 15 8.28 10.36 12.22
CA VAL A 15 8.61 11.74 12.63
C VAL A 15 7.56 12.71 12.11
N LEU A 16 7.17 12.63 10.83
CA LEU A 16 6.12 13.48 10.23
C LEU A 16 4.74 13.24 10.87
N ALA A 17 4.43 12.00 11.21
CA ALA A 17 3.19 11.64 11.92
C ALA A 17 3.23 12.00 13.42
N GLY A 18 4.36 12.54 13.92
CA GLY A 18 4.51 12.98 15.30
C GLY A 18 4.63 11.83 16.31
N THR A 19 4.94 10.62 15.88
CA THR A 19 5.16 9.46 16.77
C THR A 19 6.37 9.70 17.68
N PHE A 20 7.42 10.30 17.13
CA PHE A 20 8.57 10.81 17.89
C PHE A 20 9.14 12.09 17.26
N PRO A 21 9.79 12.95 18.04
CA PRO A 21 10.32 14.21 17.55
C PRO A 21 11.55 13.96 16.65
N PRO A 22 11.84 14.84 15.68
CA PRO A 22 13.11 14.82 14.97
C PRO A 22 14.26 15.11 15.93
N LYS A 23 15.41 14.48 15.73
CA LYS A 23 16.61 14.78 16.50
C LYS A 23 17.17 16.16 16.15
N GLU A 24 17.17 16.49 14.87
CA GLU A 24 17.65 17.76 14.32
C GLU A 24 16.75 18.18 13.15
N GLY A 25 16.82 19.46 12.79
CA GLY A 25 16.03 20.04 11.70
C GLY A 25 14.63 20.50 12.12
N ASP A 26 13.90 21.01 11.14
CA ASP A 26 12.54 21.54 11.34
C ASP A 26 11.57 20.89 10.35
N ILE A 27 10.36 20.65 10.80
CA ILE A 27 9.22 20.32 9.94
C ILE A 27 8.52 21.64 9.59
N LEU A 28 8.31 21.88 8.30
CA LEU A 28 7.52 23.02 7.82
C LEU A 28 6.19 22.50 7.28
N LEU A 29 5.08 23.00 7.80
CA LEU A 29 3.73 22.77 7.30
C LEU A 29 3.16 24.11 6.84
N ASP A 30 2.77 24.21 5.59
CA ASP A 30 2.34 25.48 4.96
C ASP A 30 3.35 26.64 5.17
N GLY A 31 4.65 26.31 5.05
CA GLY A 31 5.75 27.26 5.22
C GLY A 31 6.01 27.70 6.67
N ARG A 32 5.31 27.14 7.66
CA ARG A 32 5.47 27.45 9.08
C ARG A 32 6.08 26.29 9.84
N LYS A 33 6.98 26.60 10.79
CA LYS A 33 7.55 25.56 11.66
C LYS A 33 6.47 24.86 12.47
N ALA A 34 6.39 23.55 12.31
CA ALA A 34 5.48 22.68 13.04
C ALA A 34 6.29 21.80 14.01
N ARG A 35 5.82 21.70 15.25
CA ARG A 35 6.33 20.77 16.26
C ARG A 35 5.17 19.99 16.84
N PHE A 36 5.27 18.68 16.78
CA PHE A 36 4.22 17.80 17.28
C PHE A 36 4.63 17.21 18.62
N SER A 37 3.80 17.37 19.64
CA SER A 37 3.98 16.76 20.96
C SER A 37 3.56 15.29 20.98
N GLY A 38 3.19 14.72 19.85
CA GLY A 38 2.73 13.35 19.67
C GLY A 38 1.83 13.21 18.45
N ALA A 39 1.50 11.98 18.06
CA ALA A 39 0.67 11.67 16.90
C ALA A 39 -0.69 12.43 16.91
N LYS A 40 -1.30 12.60 18.09
CA LYS A 40 -2.55 13.34 18.21
C LYS A 40 -2.42 14.83 17.80
N ALA A 41 -1.24 15.42 18.02
CA ALA A 41 -0.97 16.81 17.59
C ALA A 41 -0.79 16.88 16.06
N ALA A 42 -0.06 15.93 15.45
CA ALA A 42 0.07 15.83 14.00
C ALA A 42 -1.30 15.60 13.33
N MET A 43 -2.12 14.71 13.90
CA MET A 43 -3.49 14.48 13.44
C MET A 43 -4.36 15.75 13.48
N LYS A 44 -4.24 16.58 14.53
CA LYS A 44 -4.96 17.87 14.61
C LYS A 44 -4.45 18.88 13.58
N ALA A 45 -3.18 18.80 13.21
CA ALA A 45 -2.59 19.62 12.15
C ALA A 45 -3.01 19.18 10.74
N GLY A 46 -3.71 18.05 10.59
CA GLY A 46 -4.19 17.54 9.31
C GLY A 46 -3.32 16.46 8.68
N ILE A 47 -2.33 15.91 9.40
CA ILE A 47 -1.49 14.81 8.92
C ILE A 47 -2.10 13.48 9.35
N ARG A 48 -2.22 12.55 8.42
CA ARG A 48 -2.71 11.18 8.63
C ARG A 48 -1.69 10.17 8.12
N LEU A 49 -1.45 9.11 8.87
CA LEU A 49 -0.60 8.00 8.48
C LEU A 49 -1.45 6.75 8.34
N ILE A 50 -1.39 6.13 7.17
CA ILE A 50 -1.95 4.82 6.85
C ILE A 50 -0.78 3.85 6.77
N HIS A 51 -0.75 2.89 7.67
CA HIS A 51 0.31 1.89 7.76
C HIS A 51 0.13 0.81 6.69
N GLN A 52 1.19 0.07 6.42
CA GLN A 52 1.19 -1.09 5.53
C GLN A 52 0.22 -2.18 6.02
N GLU A 53 0.20 -2.44 7.32
CA GLU A 53 -0.79 -3.34 7.93
C GLU A 53 -2.07 -2.57 8.26
N LEU A 54 -3.21 -3.18 7.93
CA LEU A 54 -4.53 -2.62 8.20
C LEU A 54 -4.79 -2.60 9.71
N ASN A 55 -4.92 -1.41 10.29
CA ASN A 55 -5.18 -1.20 11.71
C ASN A 55 -6.70 -1.09 11.99
N LEU A 56 -7.46 -2.09 11.50
CA LEU A 56 -8.90 -2.19 11.73
C LEU A 56 -9.22 -3.33 12.71
N CYS A 57 -10.16 -3.07 13.62
CA CYS A 57 -10.72 -4.08 14.49
C CYS A 57 -11.78 -4.87 13.70
N ASN A 58 -11.51 -6.13 13.37
CA ASN A 58 -12.37 -6.95 12.52
C ASN A 58 -13.78 -7.15 13.10
N ASP A 59 -13.93 -7.24 14.42
CA ASP A 59 -15.21 -7.48 15.09
C ASP A 59 -16.09 -6.22 15.22
N LEU A 60 -15.53 -5.05 14.94
CA LEU A 60 -16.25 -3.79 14.98
C LEU A 60 -16.90 -3.48 13.63
N ARG A 61 -17.94 -2.66 13.66
CA ARG A 61 -18.54 -2.10 12.45
C ARG A 61 -17.65 -1.03 11.84
N VAL A 62 -17.82 -0.78 10.56
CA VAL A 62 -17.07 0.24 9.80
C VAL A 62 -17.12 1.58 10.51
N PHE A 63 -18.31 2.11 10.86
CA PHE A 63 -18.40 3.40 11.53
C PHE A 63 -17.73 3.42 12.91
N GLU A 64 -17.71 2.29 13.63
CA GLU A 64 -17.05 2.19 14.93
C GLU A 64 -15.52 2.23 14.76
N ASN A 65 -14.97 1.55 13.74
CA ASN A 65 -13.57 1.65 13.38
C ASN A 65 -13.17 3.08 12.98
N MET A 66 -13.99 3.75 12.16
CA MET A 66 -13.70 5.11 11.69
C MET A 66 -13.64 6.11 12.85
N TYR A 67 -14.40 5.89 13.93
CA TYR A 67 -14.47 6.77 15.10
C TYR A 67 -13.67 6.28 16.31
N LEU A 68 -12.91 5.20 16.18
CA LEU A 68 -12.17 4.60 17.30
C LEU A 68 -11.31 5.65 18.03
N ALA A 69 -11.49 5.75 19.34
CA ALA A 69 -10.89 6.76 20.23
C ALA A 69 -11.28 8.23 19.94
N GLN A 70 -12.28 8.48 19.09
CA GLN A 70 -12.81 9.81 18.75
C GLN A 70 -14.34 9.78 18.60
N GLU A 71 -15.01 8.94 19.37
CA GLU A 71 -16.45 8.70 19.28
C GLU A 71 -17.26 9.96 19.56
N LEU A 72 -18.32 10.17 18.78
CA LEU A 72 -19.27 11.23 19.02
C LEU A 72 -20.21 10.85 20.15
N LYS A 73 -20.44 11.83 21.06
CA LYS A 73 -21.36 11.65 22.19
C LYS A 73 -22.57 12.58 22.06
N THR A 74 -23.70 12.10 22.53
CA THR A 74 -24.92 12.90 22.74
C THR A 74 -24.72 13.87 23.90
N LYS A 75 -25.68 14.77 24.10
CA LYS A 75 -25.69 15.67 25.27
C LYS A 75 -25.75 14.92 26.61
N SER A 76 -26.31 13.71 26.61
CA SER A 76 -26.38 12.83 27.78
C SER A 76 -25.12 11.98 28.01
N GLY A 77 -24.09 12.11 27.16
CA GLY A 77 -22.83 11.36 27.29
C GLY A 77 -22.81 10.00 26.62
N LEU A 78 -23.93 9.53 26.06
CA LEU A 78 -24.02 8.25 25.34
C LEU A 78 -23.43 8.38 23.93
N LEU A 79 -23.03 7.25 23.31
CA LEU A 79 -22.53 7.23 21.94
C LEU A 79 -23.63 7.64 20.95
N ASP A 80 -23.34 8.63 20.11
CA ASP A 80 -24.23 9.08 19.05
C ASP A 80 -23.97 8.28 17.75
N LYS A 81 -24.40 7.02 17.79
CA LYS A 81 -24.22 6.08 16.65
C LYS A 81 -24.87 6.60 15.37
N THR A 82 -26.04 7.22 15.48
CA THR A 82 -26.76 7.76 14.32
C THR A 82 -25.95 8.82 13.59
N ARG A 83 -25.37 9.75 14.34
CA ARG A 83 -24.55 10.81 13.78
C ARG A 83 -23.22 10.27 13.22
N MET A 84 -22.61 9.29 13.89
CA MET A 84 -21.40 8.61 13.41
C MET A 84 -21.64 7.92 12.08
N ILE A 85 -22.72 7.12 11.96
CA ILE A 85 -23.11 6.42 10.74
C ILE A 85 -23.36 7.41 9.60
N LYS A 86 -24.12 8.48 9.85
CA LYS A 86 -24.42 9.49 8.83
C LYS A 86 -23.15 10.14 8.29
N ARG A 87 -22.23 10.54 9.16
CA ARG A 87 -20.96 11.15 8.75
C ARG A 87 -20.05 10.18 8.01
N ALA A 88 -19.98 8.91 8.44
CA ALA A 88 -19.24 7.89 7.72
C ALA A 88 -19.79 7.70 6.29
N ALA A 89 -21.12 7.63 6.12
CA ALA A 89 -21.75 7.57 4.79
C ALA A 89 -21.45 8.81 3.93
N GLU A 90 -21.40 10.00 4.52
CA GLU A 90 -21.03 11.23 3.81
C GLU A 90 -19.59 11.18 3.30
N VAL A 91 -18.64 10.62 4.07
CA VAL A 91 -17.25 10.43 3.64
C VAL A 91 -17.17 9.43 2.48
N PHE A 92 -17.82 8.27 2.56
CA PHE A 92 -17.85 7.30 1.47
C PHE A 92 -18.45 7.87 0.20
N LYS A 93 -19.56 8.64 0.31
CA LYS A 93 -20.14 9.35 -0.81
C LYS A 93 -19.17 10.35 -1.46
N ARG A 94 -18.41 11.09 -0.63
CA ARG A 94 -17.37 12.01 -1.11
C ARG A 94 -16.24 11.30 -1.84
N MET A 95 -15.90 10.08 -1.42
CA MET A 95 -14.91 9.22 -2.09
C MET A 95 -15.46 8.53 -3.33
N GLY A 96 -16.78 8.55 -3.57
CA GLY A 96 -17.42 7.85 -4.67
C GLY A 96 -17.46 6.32 -4.50
N VAL A 97 -17.45 5.82 -3.25
CA VAL A 97 -17.46 4.39 -2.94
C VAL A 97 -18.73 3.99 -2.18
N GLU A 98 -19.18 2.76 -2.42
CA GLU A 98 -20.36 2.17 -1.78
C GLU A 98 -19.94 1.15 -0.72
N ILE A 99 -19.74 1.62 0.50
CA ILE A 99 -19.50 0.78 1.69
C ILE A 99 -20.57 1.09 2.72
N ASP A 100 -21.28 0.07 3.22
CA ASP A 100 -22.24 0.26 4.32
C ASP A 100 -21.49 0.54 5.63
N PRO A 101 -21.67 1.73 6.24
CA PRO A 101 -21.05 2.04 7.52
C PRO A 101 -21.43 1.08 8.65
N ARG A 102 -22.52 0.31 8.51
CA ARG A 102 -22.99 -0.66 9.50
C ARG A 102 -22.41 -2.05 9.30
N ALA A 103 -21.76 -2.33 8.17
CA ALA A 103 -21.12 -3.61 7.91
C ALA A 103 -20.06 -3.91 8.97
N VAL A 104 -19.89 -5.19 9.31
CA VAL A 104 -18.81 -5.65 10.17
C VAL A 104 -17.53 -5.76 9.33
N VAL A 105 -16.42 -5.21 9.82
CA VAL A 105 -15.16 -5.14 9.08
C VAL A 105 -14.63 -6.51 8.68
N TYR A 106 -14.90 -7.55 9.47
CA TYR A 106 -14.54 -8.94 9.15
C TYR A 106 -15.03 -9.37 7.75
N ASN A 107 -16.23 -8.95 7.35
CA ASN A 107 -16.87 -9.34 6.09
C ASN A 107 -16.39 -8.54 4.87
N LEU A 108 -15.55 -7.52 5.06
CA LEU A 108 -15.04 -6.70 3.99
C LEU A 108 -13.86 -7.36 3.29
N GLN A 109 -13.75 -7.14 1.98
CA GLN A 109 -12.58 -7.48 1.19
C GLN A 109 -11.37 -6.59 1.54
N ALA A 110 -10.16 -6.99 1.14
CA ALA A 110 -8.95 -6.25 1.44
C ALA A 110 -8.98 -4.80 0.92
N ALA A 111 -9.47 -4.60 -0.31
CA ALA A 111 -9.64 -3.28 -0.89
C ALA A 111 -10.64 -2.42 -0.11
N GLU A 112 -11.78 -2.97 0.29
CA GLU A 112 -12.78 -2.25 1.07
C GLU A 112 -12.21 -1.83 2.44
N LYS A 113 -11.44 -2.71 3.08
CA LYS A 113 -10.72 -2.39 4.33
C LYS A 113 -9.74 -1.23 4.13
N GLN A 114 -9.00 -1.22 3.03
CA GLN A 114 -8.10 -0.11 2.67
C GLN A 114 -8.87 1.21 2.49
N LEU A 115 -10.04 1.16 1.82
CA LEU A 115 -10.90 2.33 1.65
C LEU A 115 -11.49 2.83 2.98
N VAL A 116 -11.77 1.94 3.93
CA VAL A 116 -12.19 2.32 5.30
C VAL A 116 -11.07 3.06 6.04
N GLU A 117 -9.80 2.64 5.90
CA GLU A 117 -8.65 3.35 6.46
C GLU A 117 -8.53 4.78 5.89
N ILE A 118 -8.69 4.93 4.59
CA ILE A 118 -8.68 6.25 3.93
C ILE A 118 -9.88 7.09 4.41
N ALA A 119 -11.07 6.49 4.46
CA ALA A 119 -12.26 7.17 4.95
C ALA A 119 -12.10 7.62 6.41
N ARG A 120 -11.48 6.80 7.26
CA ARG A 120 -11.13 7.17 8.64
C ARG A 120 -10.20 8.38 8.68
N ALA A 121 -9.21 8.46 7.78
CA ALA A 121 -8.33 9.61 7.67
C ALA A 121 -9.07 10.89 7.29
N LEU A 122 -10.06 10.78 6.39
CA LEU A 122 -10.85 11.90 5.86
C LEU A 122 -12.00 12.36 6.75
N LEU A 123 -12.34 11.59 7.80
CA LEU A 123 -13.45 11.90 8.70
C LEU A 123 -13.26 13.21 9.48
N PHE A 124 -12.01 13.60 9.66
CA PHE A 124 -11.58 14.82 10.32
C PHE A 124 -10.76 15.69 9.37
N LYS A 125 -10.21 16.81 9.86
CA LYS A 125 -9.28 17.62 9.07
C LYS A 125 -8.13 16.72 8.56
N CYS A 126 -7.92 16.74 7.24
CA CYS A 126 -6.91 15.95 6.57
C CYS A 126 -6.39 16.72 5.36
N ASP A 127 -5.18 17.27 5.49
CA ASP A 127 -4.51 18.04 4.45
C ASP A 127 -3.39 17.18 3.81
N LEU A 128 -2.85 16.21 4.56
CA LEU A 128 -1.79 15.30 4.12
C LEU A 128 -2.07 13.86 4.56
N ILE A 129 -2.07 12.93 3.61
CA ILE A 129 -2.12 11.49 3.87
C ILE A 129 -0.76 10.88 3.51
N ILE A 130 -0.17 10.16 4.46
CA ILE A 130 1.03 9.36 4.27
C ILE A 130 0.57 7.91 4.12
N MET A 131 0.95 7.25 3.02
CA MET A 131 0.60 5.86 2.73
C MET A 131 1.86 5.01 2.61
N ASP A 132 1.99 4.01 3.45
CA ASP A 132 3.12 3.07 3.43
C ASP A 132 2.66 1.75 2.79
N GLU A 133 3.11 1.51 1.56
CA GLU A 133 2.82 0.33 0.72
C GLU A 133 1.31 -0.06 0.65
N PRO A 134 0.40 0.86 0.30
CA PRO A 134 -1.03 0.65 0.44
C PRO A 134 -1.62 -0.39 -0.53
N THR A 135 -0.84 -0.88 -1.49
CA THR A 135 -1.29 -1.77 -2.59
C THR A 135 -0.80 -3.22 -2.45
N THR A 136 -0.14 -3.57 -1.34
CA THR A 136 0.49 -4.89 -1.19
C THR A 136 -0.52 -6.05 -1.28
N ALA A 137 -1.74 -5.85 -0.77
CA ALA A 137 -2.80 -6.87 -0.75
C ALA A 137 -3.89 -6.64 -1.82
N LEU A 138 -3.67 -5.73 -2.78
CA LEU A 138 -4.66 -5.34 -3.77
C LEU A 138 -4.39 -5.95 -5.14
N SER A 139 -5.45 -6.33 -5.85
CA SER A 139 -5.43 -6.67 -7.27
C SER A 139 -5.21 -5.41 -8.13
N ASN A 140 -4.82 -5.58 -9.39
CA ASN A 140 -4.62 -4.45 -10.31
C ASN A 140 -5.90 -3.59 -10.48
N GLN A 141 -7.08 -4.20 -10.52
CA GLN A 141 -8.36 -3.49 -10.62
C GLN A 141 -8.62 -2.64 -9.37
N GLU A 142 -8.33 -3.17 -8.19
CA GLU A 142 -8.48 -2.45 -6.93
C GLU A 142 -7.47 -1.30 -6.79
N ILE A 143 -6.26 -1.47 -7.32
CA ILE A 143 -5.25 -0.39 -7.40
C ILE A 143 -5.76 0.75 -8.31
N ASP A 144 -6.40 0.43 -9.43
CA ASP A 144 -6.99 1.44 -10.32
C ASP A 144 -8.04 2.28 -9.58
N VAL A 145 -8.95 1.62 -8.85
CA VAL A 145 -9.97 2.30 -8.02
C VAL A 145 -9.31 3.17 -6.94
N LEU A 146 -8.30 2.66 -6.24
CA LEU A 146 -7.56 3.43 -5.23
C LEU A 146 -6.93 4.69 -5.84
N PHE A 147 -6.28 4.56 -6.99
CA PHE A 147 -5.63 5.69 -7.66
C PHE A 147 -6.63 6.74 -8.16
N ASP A 148 -7.79 6.34 -8.62
CA ASP A 148 -8.84 7.27 -9.00
C ASP A 148 -9.38 8.05 -7.80
N ILE A 149 -9.54 7.39 -6.65
CA ILE A 149 -9.91 8.05 -5.39
C ILE A 149 -8.81 9.03 -4.96
N MET A 150 -7.54 8.64 -5.04
CA MET A 150 -6.41 9.53 -4.71
C MET A 150 -6.39 10.77 -5.62
N ARG A 151 -6.63 10.61 -6.94
CA ARG A 151 -6.73 11.75 -7.88
C ARG A 151 -7.89 12.67 -7.54
N GLN A 152 -9.05 12.12 -7.19
CA GLN A 152 -10.21 12.90 -6.76
C GLN A 152 -9.93 13.70 -5.48
N LEU A 153 -9.29 13.08 -4.49
CA LEU A 153 -8.93 13.74 -3.24
C LEU A 153 -7.83 14.80 -3.46
N LYS A 154 -6.84 14.53 -4.32
CA LYS A 154 -5.83 15.51 -4.73
C LYS A 154 -6.49 16.75 -5.36
N ALA A 155 -7.47 16.56 -6.24
CA ALA A 155 -8.24 17.66 -6.82
C ALA A 155 -9.05 18.47 -5.78
N GLN A 156 -9.33 17.89 -4.61
CA GLN A 156 -9.96 18.54 -3.47
C GLN A 156 -8.95 19.19 -2.50
N GLY A 157 -7.65 19.18 -2.82
CA GLY A 157 -6.58 19.80 -2.04
C GLY A 157 -5.91 18.89 -1.00
N VAL A 158 -6.16 17.57 -1.03
CA VAL A 158 -5.45 16.62 -0.17
C VAL A 158 -4.11 16.25 -0.81
N SER A 159 -3.02 16.41 -0.08
CA SER A 159 -1.68 15.99 -0.50
C SER A 159 -1.38 14.55 -0.06
N PHE A 160 -0.50 13.87 -0.79
CA PHE A 160 -0.11 12.51 -0.48
C PHE A 160 1.42 12.35 -0.41
N ILE A 161 1.90 11.60 0.59
CA ILE A 161 3.22 10.99 0.56
C ILE A 161 2.99 9.50 0.32
N TYR A 162 3.38 9.03 -0.86
CA TYR A 162 3.20 7.66 -1.30
C TYR A 162 4.52 6.91 -1.19
N ILE A 163 4.53 5.80 -0.45
CA ILE A 163 5.69 4.91 -0.32
C ILE A 163 5.33 3.60 -0.99
N SER A 164 6.13 3.20 -1.96
CA SER A 164 6.03 1.91 -2.64
C SER A 164 7.39 1.51 -3.19
N HIS A 165 7.61 0.23 -3.34
CA HIS A 165 8.74 -0.32 -4.08
C HIS A 165 8.33 -0.74 -5.51
N LYS A 166 7.06 -0.61 -5.87
CA LYS A 166 6.52 -0.95 -7.19
C LYS A 166 6.64 0.24 -8.14
N MET A 167 7.69 0.27 -8.95
CA MET A 167 7.96 1.37 -9.88
C MET A 167 6.79 1.73 -10.80
N PRO A 168 6.04 0.78 -11.41
CA PRO A 168 4.89 1.12 -12.25
C PRO A 168 3.83 1.94 -11.53
N GLU A 169 3.61 1.70 -10.23
CA GLU A 169 2.66 2.47 -9.43
C GLU A 169 3.12 3.91 -9.22
N ILE A 170 4.41 4.08 -8.92
CA ILE A 170 5.03 5.39 -8.67
C ILE A 170 4.90 6.28 -9.90
N PHE A 171 5.24 5.76 -11.08
CA PHE A 171 5.14 6.50 -12.35
C PHE A 171 3.70 6.80 -12.76
N ARG A 172 2.71 6.08 -12.22
CA ARG A 172 1.28 6.30 -12.52
C ARG A 172 0.63 7.37 -11.66
N ILE A 173 1.05 7.51 -10.39
CA ILE A 173 0.30 8.30 -9.41
C ILE A 173 1.08 9.48 -8.84
N CYS A 174 2.41 9.43 -8.81
CA CYS A 174 3.23 10.47 -8.22
C CYS A 174 3.55 11.58 -9.23
N ASP A 175 3.64 12.81 -8.74
CA ASP A 175 4.13 13.96 -9.51
C ASP A 175 5.64 14.13 -9.34
N THR A 176 6.11 13.97 -8.09
CA THR A 176 7.50 14.16 -7.70
C THR A 176 8.03 12.94 -6.95
N TYR A 177 9.35 12.82 -6.88
CA TYR A 177 10.00 11.78 -6.11
C TYR A 177 11.03 12.36 -5.13
N THR A 178 11.27 11.62 -4.05
CA THR A 178 12.41 11.82 -3.13
C THR A 178 13.01 10.46 -2.84
N VAL A 179 14.33 10.33 -2.97
CA VAL A 179 15.05 9.07 -2.71
C VAL A 179 15.86 9.17 -1.44
N LEU A 180 15.66 8.18 -0.54
CA LEU A 180 16.50 7.95 0.63
C LEU A 180 17.36 6.69 0.43
N ARG A 181 18.60 6.76 0.91
CA ARG A 181 19.52 5.62 0.99
C ARG A 181 20.35 5.74 2.27
N ASP A 182 20.41 4.66 3.06
CA ASP A 182 21.17 4.59 4.32
C ASP A 182 20.85 5.74 5.29
N GLY A 183 19.57 6.12 5.37
CA GLY A 183 19.07 7.21 6.23
C GLY A 183 19.40 8.62 5.73
N LYS A 184 19.92 8.76 4.50
CA LYS A 184 20.30 10.04 3.91
C LYS A 184 19.45 10.34 2.68
N TRP A 185 19.18 11.62 2.46
CA TRP A 185 18.66 12.12 1.21
C TRP A 185 19.70 11.93 0.08
N VAL A 186 19.24 11.47 -1.08
CA VAL A 186 20.08 11.23 -2.26
C VAL A 186 19.69 12.19 -3.41
N ALA A 187 18.39 12.24 -3.71
CA ALA A 187 17.86 13.04 -4.80
C ALA A 187 16.37 13.32 -4.62
N ASP A 188 15.88 14.33 -5.28
CA ASP A 188 14.46 14.61 -5.49
C ASP A 188 14.27 15.26 -6.88
N GLY A 189 13.03 15.24 -7.39
CA GLY A 189 12.71 15.85 -8.68
C GLY A 189 11.31 15.49 -9.16
N GLU A 190 10.99 15.90 -10.39
CA GLU A 190 9.75 15.56 -11.07
C GLU A 190 9.83 14.14 -11.61
N ILE A 191 8.72 13.38 -11.48
CA ILE A 191 8.69 11.96 -11.93
C ILE A 191 8.81 11.85 -13.45
N GLY A 192 8.38 12.89 -14.18
CA GLY A 192 8.46 12.96 -15.64
C GLY A 192 9.89 13.11 -16.19
N ASP A 193 10.85 13.56 -15.37
CA ASP A 193 12.23 13.84 -15.78
C ASP A 193 13.19 12.69 -15.46
N VAL A 194 12.70 11.58 -14.91
CA VAL A 194 13.53 10.46 -14.47
C VAL A 194 13.01 9.14 -15.01
N SER A 195 13.92 8.21 -15.30
CA SER A 195 13.58 6.83 -15.66
C SER A 195 13.57 5.91 -14.45
N GLU A 196 12.87 4.78 -14.56
CA GLU A 196 12.86 3.71 -13.55
C GLU A 196 14.29 3.24 -13.21
N ARG A 197 15.14 3.08 -14.24
CA ARG A 197 16.55 2.70 -14.09
C ARG A 197 17.30 3.72 -13.21
N GLN A 198 17.17 5.01 -13.51
CA GLN A 198 17.83 6.06 -12.73
C GLN A 198 17.39 6.08 -11.27
N ILE A 199 16.08 5.93 -11.02
CA ILE A 199 15.57 5.82 -9.65
C ILE A 199 16.20 4.60 -8.94
N THR A 200 16.22 3.44 -9.60
CA THR A 200 16.80 2.22 -9.05
C THR A 200 18.30 2.40 -8.75
N GLU A 201 19.07 3.03 -9.64
CA GLU A 201 20.47 3.34 -9.41
C GLU A 201 20.67 4.29 -8.21
N MET A 202 19.83 5.32 -8.06
CA MET A 202 19.85 6.22 -6.89
C MET A 202 19.54 5.47 -5.60
N MET A 203 18.56 4.56 -5.61
CA MET A 203 18.17 3.76 -4.45
C MET A 203 19.25 2.79 -4.00
N THR A 204 19.85 2.05 -4.95
CA THR A 204 20.84 1.01 -4.68
C THR A 204 22.26 1.53 -4.56
N GLY A 205 22.54 2.70 -5.16
CA GLY A 205 23.90 3.24 -5.28
C GLY A 205 24.81 2.49 -6.25
N LYS A 206 24.25 1.59 -7.04
CA LYS A 206 24.95 0.81 -8.05
C LYS A 206 24.52 1.27 -9.43
N THR A 207 25.47 1.48 -10.32
CA THR A 207 25.17 1.64 -11.75
C THR A 207 24.76 0.27 -12.29
N LEU A 208 23.52 0.16 -12.76
CA LEU A 208 23.02 -1.09 -13.32
C LEU A 208 23.68 -1.32 -14.68
N SER A 209 24.53 -2.33 -14.78
CA SER A 209 25.10 -2.75 -16.05
C SER A 209 24.07 -3.56 -16.85
N ASP A 210 24.11 -3.43 -18.19
CA ASP A 210 23.22 -4.22 -19.06
C ASP A 210 23.46 -5.74 -18.91
N ASP A 211 24.63 -6.13 -18.37
CA ASP A 211 24.98 -7.53 -18.08
C ASP A 211 24.22 -8.13 -16.90
N GLU A 212 23.69 -7.31 -15.96
CA GLU A 212 22.86 -7.82 -14.85
C GLU A 212 21.46 -8.24 -15.30
N PHE A 213 21.00 -7.73 -16.46
CA PHE A 213 19.75 -8.14 -17.11
C PHE A 213 19.94 -9.29 -18.12
N ARG A 214 21.17 -9.72 -18.38
CA ARG A 214 21.40 -10.89 -19.23
C ARG A 214 20.93 -12.13 -18.52
N LEU A 215 20.07 -12.90 -19.21
CA LEU A 215 19.66 -14.22 -18.79
C LEU A 215 20.90 -15.03 -18.43
N ARG A 216 21.05 -15.42 -17.17
CA ARG A 216 22.12 -16.34 -16.77
C ARG A 216 21.94 -17.63 -17.55
N PRO A 217 23.00 -18.22 -18.09
CA PRO A 217 22.88 -19.49 -18.80
C PRO A 217 22.27 -20.53 -17.86
N THR A 218 21.18 -21.14 -18.30
CA THR A 218 20.49 -22.19 -17.56
C THR A 218 21.45 -23.34 -17.29
N ARG A 219 21.66 -23.70 -16.03
CA ARG A 219 22.47 -24.85 -15.62
C ARG A 219 21.63 -26.12 -15.46
N LYS A 220 20.55 -26.23 -16.23
CA LYS A 220 19.75 -27.45 -16.22
C LYS A 220 20.50 -28.62 -16.82
N THR A 221 20.35 -29.79 -16.25
CA THR A 221 20.81 -31.05 -16.84
C THR A 221 19.75 -31.60 -17.78
N ASP A 222 20.10 -32.61 -18.60
CA ASP A 222 19.08 -33.31 -19.42
C ASP A 222 18.21 -34.26 -18.57
N GLU A 223 18.55 -34.43 -17.29
CA GLU A 223 17.84 -35.31 -16.36
C GLU A 223 16.61 -34.63 -15.81
N ILE A 224 15.43 -35.24 -16.00
CA ILE A 224 14.15 -34.72 -15.51
C ILE A 224 14.03 -35.02 -14.01
N ALA A 225 13.74 -33.99 -13.21
CA ALA A 225 13.48 -34.07 -11.78
C ALA A 225 12.00 -34.32 -11.49
N LEU A 226 11.09 -33.69 -12.28
CA LEU A 226 9.65 -33.85 -12.17
C LEU A 226 9.02 -33.65 -13.55
N GLN A 227 8.05 -34.50 -13.89
CA GLN A 227 7.26 -34.39 -15.10
C GLN A 227 5.78 -34.44 -14.74
N ALA A 228 5.02 -33.49 -15.24
CA ALA A 228 3.58 -33.51 -15.23
C ALA A 228 3.07 -33.68 -16.66
N GLU A 229 2.11 -34.60 -16.87
CA GLU A 229 1.51 -34.86 -18.16
C GLU A 229 0.00 -34.83 -18.03
N ASN A 230 -0.65 -33.95 -18.80
CA ASN A 230 -2.11 -33.78 -18.85
C ASN A 230 -2.76 -33.68 -17.45
N LEU A 231 -2.10 -32.99 -16.53
CA LEU A 231 -2.56 -32.87 -15.15
C LEU A 231 -3.76 -31.95 -15.12
N SER A 232 -4.88 -32.45 -14.58
CA SER A 232 -6.14 -31.68 -14.40
C SER A 232 -6.61 -31.79 -12.96
N GLY A 233 -7.22 -30.71 -12.44
CA GLY A 233 -7.75 -30.65 -11.09
C GLY A 233 -8.68 -29.44 -10.91
N ASP A 234 -9.07 -29.16 -9.68
CA ASP A 234 -9.93 -28.03 -9.39
C ASP A 234 -9.27 -26.70 -9.79
N GLY A 235 -9.81 -26.05 -10.83
CA GLY A 235 -9.36 -24.75 -11.30
C GLY A 235 -8.20 -24.77 -12.30
N PHE A 236 -7.69 -25.95 -12.71
CA PHE A 236 -6.70 -26.08 -13.80
C PHE A 236 -6.97 -27.33 -14.62
N ASP A 237 -6.63 -27.32 -15.90
CA ASP A 237 -6.91 -28.41 -16.83
C ASP A 237 -5.80 -28.56 -17.88
N ASP A 238 -5.48 -29.81 -18.22
CA ASP A 238 -4.52 -30.23 -19.25
C ASP A 238 -3.12 -29.56 -19.12
N VAL A 239 -2.58 -29.48 -17.92
CA VAL A 239 -1.29 -28.86 -17.65
C VAL A 239 -0.17 -29.87 -17.79
N SER A 240 0.77 -29.59 -18.70
CA SER A 240 1.93 -30.45 -18.92
C SER A 240 3.23 -29.63 -18.88
N PHE A 241 4.24 -30.11 -18.15
CA PHE A 241 5.57 -29.51 -18.11
C PHE A 241 6.60 -30.51 -17.59
N ALA A 242 7.87 -30.19 -17.83
CA ALA A 242 9.01 -30.94 -17.27
C ALA A 242 9.93 -29.97 -16.51
N LEU A 243 10.35 -30.34 -15.32
CA LEU A 243 11.36 -29.66 -14.52
C LEU A 243 12.64 -30.50 -14.51
N HIS A 244 13.74 -29.93 -14.97
CA HIS A 244 15.03 -30.61 -15.01
C HIS A 244 15.82 -30.43 -13.71
N LYS A 245 16.73 -31.32 -13.41
CA LYS A 245 17.64 -31.16 -12.26
C LYS A 245 18.50 -29.91 -12.41
N GLY A 246 18.53 -29.08 -11.36
CA GLY A 246 19.25 -27.80 -11.34
C GLY A 246 18.52 -26.64 -12.05
N GLU A 247 17.28 -26.86 -12.49
CA GLU A 247 16.43 -25.85 -13.09
C GLU A 247 15.56 -25.15 -12.02
N ILE A 248 15.25 -23.88 -12.22
CA ILE A 248 14.21 -23.14 -11.51
C ILE A 248 13.10 -22.86 -12.53
N LEU A 249 11.97 -23.54 -12.39
CA LEU A 249 10.78 -23.33 -13.22
C LEU A 249 9.84 -22.32 -12.54
N ALA A 250 9.49 -21.26 -13.25
CA ALA A 250 8.50 -20.30 -12.77
C ALA A 250 7.11 -20.69 -13.27
N ILE A 251 6.15 -20.84 -12.35
CA ILE A 251 4.72 -20.99 -12.66
C ILE A 251 4.06 -19.64 -12.40
N THR A 252 3.47 -19.03 -13.44
CA THR A 252 2.84 -17.71 -13.33
C THR A 252 1.41 -17.75 -13.85
N GLY A 253 0.60 -16.79 -13.43
CA GLY A 253 -0.79 -16.64 -13.87
C GLY A 253 -1.52 -15.54 -13.08
N LEU A 254 -2.61 -15.06 -13.61
CA LEU A 254 -3.49 -14.11 -12.91
C LEU A 254 -4.12 -14.78 -11.67
N GLN A 255 -4.61 -13.95 -10.75
CA GLN A 255 -5.38 -14.45 -9.62
C GLN A 255 -6.63 -15.22 -10.15
N GLY A 256 -6.86 -16.42 -9.62
CA GLY A 256 -7.92 -17.32 -10.11
C GLY A 256 -7.57 -18.14 -11.36
N SER A 257 -6.33 -18.10 -11.85
CA SER A 257 -5.88 -18.91 -13.00
C SER A 257 -5.67 -20.40 -12.68
N GLY A 258 -5.92 -20.85 -11.45
CA GLY A 258 -5.66 -22.22 -11.02
C GLY A 258 -4.21 -22.51 -10.58
N ARG A 259 -3.33 -21.50 -10.61
CA ARG A 259 -1.92 -21.61 -10.23
C ARG A 259 -1.76 -22.18 -8.81
N ASP A 260 -2.56 -21.69 -7.87
CA ASP A 260 -2.47 -22.09 -6.46
C ASP A 260 -2.95 -23.54 -6.28
N SER A 261 -4.06 -23.92 -6.92
CA SER A 261 -4.55 -25.32 -6.96
C SER A 261 -3.56 -26.27 -7.61
N LEU A 262 -2.90 -25.85 -8.71
CA LEU A 262 -1.82 -26.63 -9.34
C LEU A 262 -0.65 -26.84 -8.38
N SER A 263 -0.25 -25.81 -7.63
CA SER A 263 0.82 -25.91 -6.65
C SER A 263 0.46 -26.89 -5.53
N ASP A 264 -0.78 -26.84 -5.02
CA ASP A 264 -1.29 -27.74 -3.99
C ASP A 264 -1.35 -29.20 -4.48
N ALA A 265 -1.78 -29.40 -5.72
CA ALA A 265 -1.77 -30.73 -6.35
C ALA A 265 -0.34 -31.29 -6.51
N LEU A 266 0.63 -30.49 -6.94
CA LEU A 266 2.03 -30.89 -7.06
C LEU A 266 2.66 -31.22 -5.70
N TYR A 267 2.25 -30.54 -4.65
CA TYR A 267 2.68 -30.79 -3.28
C TYR A 267 1.98 -32.00 -2.66
N GLY A 268 0.85 -32.44 -3.20
CA GLY A 268 0.05 -33.54 -2.68
C GLY A 268 -0.88 -33.14 -1.51
N ALA A 269 -1.27 -31.88 -1.49
CA ALA A 269 -2.22 -31.36 -0.50
C ALA A 269 -3.68 -31.62 -0.89
N ILE A 270 -3.95 -31.86 -2.18
CA ILE A 270 -5.25 -32.22 -2.78
C ILE A 270 -5.05 -33.34 -3.82
#